data_990b0f041d871adaaba6b437f0a67f26
#
_entry.id   990b0f041d871adaaba6b437f0a67f26
#
_cell.length_a   1.000
_cell.length_b   1.000
_cell.length_c   1.000
_cell.angle_alpha   90.00
_cell.angle_beta   90.00
_cell.angle_gamma   90.00
#
_symmetry.space_group_name_H-M   'P 1'
#
loop_
_entity.id
_entity.type
_entity.pdbx_description
1 polymer ?
#
loop_
_entity_poly.entity_id
_entity_poly.type
_entity_poly.pdbx_seq_one_letter_code
_entity_poly.pdbx_strand_id
1 'polypeptide(L)'
;MVFEPTKEEDVEGAAQATDACNYVFYKQNNGFLILYTAIKDALIAQNCAVMWSKVSETVRDVQEVQSAPIEALAMLEQQGFEIEAATPVPQPPTMDQMGMPVEAPPLFSARVSKKVEKKSIRVEAFPPEQLRVKRGWTTPLLKDCPYVARDMEVTLSDIKQMGFKGVTAADLRASDDPTPLGQDEDYR
;
A
#
# COMPACT_ATOMS: atom_id res chain seq x y z
N MET A 1 15.77 -10.83 -11.35
CA MET A 1 16.90 -10.55 -10.41
C MET A 1 17.35 -11.88 -9.86
N VAL A 2 18.64 -12.08 -9.66
CA VAL A 2 19.20 -13.30 -9.07
C VAL A 2 20.18 -12.85 -7.99
N PHE A 3 20.01 -13.38 -6.80
CA PHE A 3 20.97 -13.19 -5.70
C PHE A 3 21.93 -14.36 -5.70
N GLU A 4 23.22 -14.07 -5.72
CA GLU A 4 24.27 -15.09 -5.66
C GLU A 4 24.70 -15.27 -4.20
N PRO A 5 24.80 -16.51 -3.72
CA PRO A 5 25.25 -16.78 -2.36
C PRO A 5 26.73 -16.44 -2.22
N THR A 6 27.09 -15.81 -1.11
CA THR A 6 28.49 -15.49 -0.79
C THR A 6 29.20 -16.67 -0.12
N LYS A 7 28.44 -17.55 0.56
CA LYS A 7 28.91 -18.73 1.27
C LYS A 7 28.01 -19.92 0.98
N GLU A 8 28.52 -21.14 1.17
CA GLU A 8 27.71 -22.35 0.97
C GLU A 8 26.46 -22.42 1.86
N GLU A 9 26.54 -21.85 3.07
CA GLU A 9 25.41 -21.77 4.03
C GLU A 9 24.30 -20.82 3.57
N ASP A 10 24.60 -19.88 2.67
CA ASP A 10 23.66 -18.84 2.22
C ASP A 10 22.88 -19.21 0.95
N VAL A 11 23.09 -20.40 0.38
CA VAL A 11 22.49 -20.82 -0.91
C VAL A 11 20.96 -20.81 -0.84
N GLU A 12 20.39 -21.35 0.22
CA GLU A 12 18.96 -21.43 0.41
C GLU A 12 18.36 -20.04 0.67
N GLY A 13 19.04 -19.21 1.47
CA GLY A 13 18.66 -17.82 1.71
C GLY A 13 18.70 -16.96 0.44
N ALA A 14 19.70 -17.14 -0.40
CA ALA A 14 19.82 -16.42 -1.68
C ALA A 14 18.72 -16.83 -2.66
N ALA A 15 18.34 -18.11 -2.70
CA ALA A 15 17.21 -18.58 -3.50
C ALA A 15 15.88 -17.97 -3.02
N GLN A 16 15.61 -18.00 -1.73
CA GLN A 16 14.42 -17.37 -1.13
C GLN A 16 14.36 -15.87 -1.38
N ALA A 17 15.49 -15.16 -1.23
CA ALA A 17 15.58 -13.73 -1.54
C ALA A 17 15.30 -13.44 -3.01
N THR A 18 15.81 -14.28 -3.92
CA THR A 18 15.55 -14.19 -5.35
C THR A 18 14.07 -14.31 -5.66
N ASP A 19 13.40 -15.33 -5.12
CA ASP A 19 11.97 -15.57 -5.34
C ASP A 19 11.12 -14.46 -4.75
N ALA A 20 11.42 -14.02 -3.53
CA ALA A 20 10.71 -12.94 -2.88
C ALA A 20 10.83 -11.61 -3.65
N CYS A 21 12.03 -11.22 -4.08
CA CYS A 21 12.24 -10.01 -4.85
C CYS A 21 11.56 -10.07 -6.22
N ASN A 22 11.64 -11.21 -6.91
CA ASN A 22 10.96 -11.39 -8.19
C ASN A 22 9.45 -11.36 -8.03
N TYR A 23 8.89 -11.95 -6.98
CA TYR A 23 7.46 -11.87 -6.67
C TYR A 23 7.02 -10.43 -6.43
N VAL A 24 7.72 -9.68 -5.57
CA VAL A 24 7.40 -8.29 -5.27
C VAL A 24 7.49 -7.44 -6.54
N PHE A 25 8.55 -7.60 -7.33
CA PHE A 25 8.75 -6.80 -8.53
C PHE A 25 7.76 -7.14 -9.65
N TYR A 26 7.65 -8.42 -10.04
CA TYR A 26 6.85 -8.81 -11.20
C TYR A 26 5.36 -9.01 -10.90
N LYS A 27 5.01 -9.49 -9.69
CA LYS A 27 3.61 -9.81 -9.36
C LYS A 27 2.90 -8.67 -8.63
N GLN A 28 3.57 -8.06 -7.64
CA GLN A 28 2.93 -6.97 -6.90
C GLN A 28 3.00 -5.63 -7.62
N ASN A 29 4.07 -5.35 -8.36
CA ASN A 29 4.34 -4.05 -8.96
C ASN A 29 4.26 -4.02 -10.50
N ASN A 30 3.78 -5.07 -11.18
CA ASN A 30 3.77 -5.10 -12.64
C ASN A 30 5.14 -4.79 -13.28
N GLY A 31 6.18 -5.49 -12.83
CA GLY A 31 7.57 -5.20 -13.19
C GLY A 31 7.84 -5.12 -14.69
N PHE A 32 7.08 -5.85 -15.52
CA PHE A 32 7.18 -5.75 -16.98
C PHE A 32 6.87 -4.33 -17.48
N LEU A 33 5.75 -3.74 -17.00
CA LEU A 33 5.37 -2.38 -17.40
C LEU A 33 6.37 -1.33 -16.91
N ILE A 34 6.90 -1.52 -15.71
CA ILE A 34 7.92 -0.62 -15.14
C ILE A 34 9.17 -0.65 -16.02
N LEU A 35 9.67 -1.84 -16.35
CA LEU A 35 10.84 -1.99 -17.23
C LEU A 35 10.57 -1.44 -18.63
N TYR A 36 9.41 -1.73 -19.21
CA TYR A 36 9.03 -1.22 -20.53
C TYR A 36 9.03 0.32 -20.55
N THR A 37 8.39 0.94 -19.55
CA THR A 37 8.34 2.41 -19.43
C THR A 37 9.72 2.99 -19.23
N ALA A 38 10.50 2.44 -18.30
CA ALA A 38 11.85 2.92 -18.01
C ALA A 38 12.79 2.82 -19.24
N ILE A 39 12.74 1.70 -19.97
CA ILE A 39 13.55 1.53 -21.19
C ILE A 39 13.08 2.48 -22.29
N LYS A 40 11.78 2.63 -22.49
CA LYS A 40 11.21 3.56 -23.46
C LYS A 40 11.65 5.00 -23.17
N ASP A 41 11.54 5.44 -21.92
CA ASP A 41 11.95 6.79 -21.51
C ASP A 41 13.45 6.98 -21.66
N ALA A 42 14.26 5.99 -21.32
CA ALA A 42 15.69 6.03 -21.52
C ALA A 42 16.09 6.18 -23.01
N LEU A 43 15.37 5.52 -23.91
CA LEU A 43 15.62 5.61 -25.34
C LEU A 43 15.19 6.96 -25.94
N ILE A 44 14.12 7.55 -25.44
CA ILE A 44 13.57 8.83 -25.95
C ILE A 44 14.27 10.03 -25.30
N ALA A 45 14.33 10.05 -23.96
CA ALA A 45 14.81 11.16 -23.18
C ALA A 45 16.28 11.02 -22.74
N GLN A 46 16.98 9.93 -23.15
CA GLN A 46 18.35 9.58 -22.76
C GLN A 46 18.55 9.36 -21.25
N ASN A 47 17.46 9.34 -20.48
CA ASN A 47 17.46 9.03 -19.06
C ASN A 47 16.14 8.38 -18.68
N CYS A 48 16.11 7.72 -17.53
CA CYS A 48 14.88 7.18 -16.93
C CYS A 48 14.95 7.39 -15.43
N ALA A 49 13.77 7.47 -14.81
CA ALA A 49 13.64 7.59 -13.38
C ALA A 49 12.76 6.48 -12.84
N VAL A 50 13.28 5.72 -11.89
CA VAL A 50 12.56 4.66 -11.18
C VAL A 50 12.72 4.91 -9.69
N MET A 51 11.61 4.89 -8.98
CA MET A 51 11.57 5.08 -7.54
C MET A 51 10.97 3.85 -6.87
N TRP A 52 11.48 3.53 -5.72
CA TRP A 52 10.84 2.57 -4.83
C TRP A 52 10.49 3.22 -3.50
N SER A 53 9.37 2.83 -2.92
CA SER A 53 8.91 3.34 -1.63
C SER A 53 8.24 2.24 -0.83
N LYS A 54 8.32 2.37 0.50
CA LYS A 54 7.55 1.52 1.41
C LYS A 54 6.21 2.21 1.66
N VAL A 55 5.14 1.51 1.31
CA VAL A 55 3.77 1.98 1.54
C VAL A 55 3.17 1.19 2.69
N SER A 56 2.55 1.88 3.64
CA SER A 56 1.79 1.29 4.72
C SER A 56 0.33 1.73 4.56
N GLU A 57 -0.52 0.78 4.26
CA GLU A 57 -1.96 1.01 4.09
C GLU A 57 -2.72 0.30 5.19
N THR A 58 -3.64 1.01 5.84
CA THR A 58 -4.56 0.40 6.78
C THR A 58 -5.75 -0.15 5.99
N VAL A 59 -5.78 -1.46 5.84
CA VAL A 59 -6.88 -2.17 5.17
C VAL A 59 -7.84 -2.68 6.23
N ARG A 60 -9.14 -2.47 5.99
CA ARG A 60 -10.19 -3.05 6.82
C ARG A 60 -10.49 -4.45 6.28
N ASP A 61 -10.11 -5.46 7.05
CA ASP A 61 -10.46 -6.85 6.79
C ASP A 61 -11.85 -7.12 7.38
N VAL A 62 -12.81 -7.44 6.53
CA VAL A 62 -14.20 -7.69 6.92
C VAL A 62 -14.50 -9.16 6.72
N GLN A 63 -14.96 -9.82 7.79
CA GLN A 63 -15.33 -11.22 7.76
C GLN A 63 -16.78 -11.38 8.21
N GLU A 64 -17.52 -12.23 7.51
CA GLU A 64 -18.88 -12.61 7.92
C GLU A 64 -18.84 -13.98 8.61
N VAL A 65 -19.21 -13.97 9.86
CA VAL A 65 -19.26 -15.18 10.68
C VAL A 65 -20.73 -15.58 10.80
N GLN A 66 -21.04 -16.76 10.27
CA GLN A 66 -22.40 -17.31 10.33
C GLN A 66 -22.54 -18.29 11.46
N SER A 67 -23.64 -18.20 12.20
CA SER A 67 -24.03 -19.18 13.25
C SER A 67 -22.97 -19.35 14.35
N ALA A 68 -22.42 -18.26 14.85
CA ALA A 68 -21.46 -18.29 15.94
C ALA A 68 -22.14 -18.14 17.31
N PRO A 69 -21.74 -18.91 18.34
CA PRO A 69 -22.16 -18.67 19.70
C PRO A 69 -21.54 -17.37 20.24
N ILE A 70 -22.18 -16.79 21.26
CA ILE A 70 -21.74 -15.50 21.84
C ILE A 70 -20.29 -15.54 22.35
N GLU A 71 -19.83 -16.70 22.81
CA GLU A 71 -18.47 -16.93 23.30
C GLU A 71 -17.45 -16.82 22.18
N ALA A 72 -17.78 -17.29 20.97
CA ALA A 72 -16.93 -17.16 19.80
C ALA A 72 -16.80 -15.69 19.34
N LEU A 73 -17.87 -14.90 19.46
CA LEU A 73 -17.84 -13.46 19.19
C LEU A 73 -16.97 -12.73 20.20
N ALA A 74 -17.06 -13.07 21.48
CA ALA A 74 -16.19 -12.51 22.51
C ALA A 74 -14.70 -12.86 22.29
N MET A 75 -14.39 -14.05 21.78
CA MET A 75 -13.01 -14.40 21.39
C MET A 75 -12.52 -13.57 20.21
N LEU A 76 -13.36 -13.26 19.22
CA LEU A 76 -13.02 -12.40 18.10
C LEU A 76 -12.76 -10.96 18.57
N GLU A 77 -13.55 -10.44 19.51
CA GLU A 77 -13.27 -9.14 20.12
C GLU A 77 -11.91 -9.10 20.83
N GLN A 78 -11.55 -10.15 21.57
CA GLN A 78 -10.23 -10.25 22.20
C GLN A 78 -9.10 -10.31 21.19
N GLN A 79 -9.33 -10.84 19.98
CA GLN A 79 -8.38 -10.83 18.88
C GLN A 79 -8.30 -9.47 18.15
N GLY A 80 -9.08 -8.48 18.60
CA GLY A 80 -9.07 -7.11 18.06
C GLY A 80 -9.97 -6.91 16.85
N PHE A 81 -11.01 -7.77 16.69
CA PHE A 81 -12.07 -7.52 15.72
C PHE A 81 -13.14 -6.62 16.34
N GLU A 82 -13.63 -5.67 15.58
CA GLU A 82 -14.78 -4.82 15.91
C GLU A 82 -16.04 -5.47 15.32
N ILE A 83 -17.06 -5.71 16.13
CA ILE A 83 -18.35 -6.25 15.68
C ILE A 83 -19.18 -5.09 15.12
N GLU A 84 -19.43 -5.07 13.81
CA GLU A 84 -20.21 -4.03 13.15
C GLU A 84 -21.72 -4.27 13.27
N ALA A 85 -22.14 -5.53 13.14
CA ALA A 85 -23.53 -5.94 13.26
C ALA A 85 -23.60 -7.40 13.73
N ALA A 86 -24.50 -7.69 14.63
CA ALA A 86 -24.83 -9.04 15.07
C ALA A 86 -26.34 -9.25 15.01
N THR A 87 -26.78 -10.22 14.24
CA THR A 87 -28.18 -10.60 14.12
C THR A 87 -28.40 -12.00 14.66
N PRO A 88 -29.40 -12.23 15.54
CA PRO A 88 -29.70 -13.56 16.03
C PRO A 88 -30.24 -14.42 14.88
N VAL A 89 -29.73 -15.65 14.76
CA VAL A 89 -30.18 -16.61 13.77
C VAL A 89 -31.31 -17.43 14.41
N PRO A 90 -32.54 -17.45 13.83
CA PRO A 90 -33.62 -18.25 14.35
C PRO A 90 -33.27 -19.75 14.26
N GLN A 91 -33.26 -20.42 15.41
CA GLN A 91 -33.01 -21.85 15.46
C GLN A 91 -34.34 -22.60 15.57
N PRO A 92 -34.48 -23.76 14.90
CA PRO A 92 -35.60 -24.64 15.13
C PRO A 92 -35.49 -25.20 16.55
N PRO A 93 -36.63 -25.37 17.28
CA PRO A 93 -36.63 -25.94 18.63
C PRO A 93 -36.01 -27.33 18.60
N THR A 94 -34.97 -27.53 19.37
CA THR A 94 -34.35 -28.86 19.56
C THR A 94 -35.16 -29.63 20.62
N MET A 95 -35.61 -30.83 20.30
CA MET A 95 -36.26 -31.68 21.25
C MET A 95 -35.24 -32.63 21.92
N ASP A 96 -35.28 -32.71 23.24
CA ASP A 96 -34.48 -33.67 24.00
C ASP A 96 -35.01 -35.09 23.82
N GLN A 97 -34.24 -36.12 24.21
CA GLN A 97 -34.61 -37.53 24.12
C GLN A 97 -35.95 -37.88 24.83
N MET A 98 -36.46 -36.98 25.66
CA MET A 98 -37.77 -37.07 26.35
C MET A 98 -38.88 -36.24 25.69
N GLY A 99 -38.62 -35.59 24.50
CA GLY A 99 -39.64 -34.82 23.80
C GLY A 99 -39.92 -33.45 24.42
N MET A 100 -39.07 -32.97 25.34
CA MET A 100 -39.19 -31.62 25.90
C MET A 100 -38.42 -30.61 25.04
N PRO A 101 -39.00 -29.42 24.79
CA PRO A 101 -38.29 -28.37 24.07
C PRO A 101 -37.13 -27.86 24.93
N VAL A 102 -35.90 -28.02 24.43
CA VAL A 102 -34.70 -27.48 25.04
C VAL A 102 -34.35 -26.21 24.28
N GLU A 103 -34.19 -25.09 24.99
CA GLU A 103 -33.67 -23.86 24.42
C GLU A 103 -32.21 -24.07 24.03
N ALA A 104 -31.96 -24.14 22.72
CA ALA A 104 -30.60 -24.15 22.21
C ALA A 104 -29.93 -22.78 22.45
N PRO A 105 -28.61 -22.73 22.73
CA PRO A 105 -27.93 -21.47 22.93
C PRO A 105 -28.08 -20.59 21.68
N PRO A 106 -28.34 -19.28 21.83
CA PRO A 106 -28.57 -18.39 20.71
C PRO A 106 -27.35 -18.32 19.82
N LEU A 107 -27.52 -18.58 18.51
CA LEU A 107 -26.50 -18.39 17.49
C LEU A 107 -26.69 -17.02 16.85
N PHE A 108 -25.58 -16.37 16.53
CA PHE A 108 -25.56 -15.07 15.93
C PHE A 108 -24.84 -15.12 14.57
N SER A 109 -25.37 -14.41 13.59
CA SER A 109 -24.64 -14.05 12.38
C SER A 109 -24.06 -12.65 12.59
N ALA A 110 -22.74 -12.53 12.55
CA ALA A 110 -22.08 -11.28 12.84
C ALA A 110 -21.13 -10.89 11.70
N ARG A 111 -21.10 -9.60 11.41
CA ARG A 111 -20.11 -8.99 10.55
C ARG A 111 -19.05 -8.35 11.42
N VAL A 112 -17.83 -8.87 11.31
CA VAL A 112 -16.69 -8.38 12.08
C VAL A 112 -15.67 -7.74 11.18
N SER A 113 -15.05 -6.66 11.64
CA SER A 113 -14.00 -5.97 10.90
C SER A 113 -12.76 -5.77 11.76
N LYS A 114 -11.59 -5.87 11.12
CA LYS A 114 -10.30 -5.61 11.77
C LYS A 114 -9.47 -4.69 10.90
N LYS A 115 -8.90 -3.67 11.51
CA LYS A 115 -7.91 -2.80 10.86
C LYS A 115 -6.55 -3.50 10.86
N VAL A 116 -6.09 -3.89 9.68
CA VAL A 116 -4.78 -4.53 9.49
C VAL A 116 -3.88 -3.59 8.72
N GLU A 117 -2.70 -3.30 9.29
CA GLU A 117 -1.68 -2.53 8.60
C GLU A 117 -0.95 -3.42 7.59
N LYS A 118 -1.21 -3.20 6.31
CA LYS A 118 -0.56 -3.92 5.22
C LYS A 118 0.63 -3.11 4.72
N LYS A 119 1.83 -3.65 4.88
CA LYS A 119 3.08 -3.05 4.40
C LYS A 119 3.42 -3.66 3.04
N SER A 120 3.64 -2.80 2.06
CA SER A 120 4.02 -3.20 0.71
C SER A 120 5.19 -2.34 0.20
N ILE A 121 5.90 -2.87 -0.78
CA ILE A 121 6.93 -2.12 -1.50
C ILE A 121 6.33 -1.75 -2.84
N ARG A 122 6.26 -0.46 -3.12
CA ARG A 122 5.82 0.09 -4.40
C ARG A 122 7.04 0.50 -5.22
N VAL A 123 7.09 0.05 -6.47
CA VAL A 123 8.11 0.45 -7.44
C VAL A 123 7.38 1.12 -8.60
N GLU A 124 7.84 2.31 -8.98
CA GLU A 124 7.21 3.12 -10.03
C GLU A 124 8.28 3.68 -10.97
N ALA A 125 8.02 3.58 -12.27
CA ALA A 125 8.73 4.41 -13.25
C ALA A 125 7.92 5.71 -13.45
N PHE A 126 8.60 6.82 -13.52
CA PHE A 126 7.96 8.11 -13.74
C PHE A 126 8.75 8.93 -14.78
N PRO A 127 8.09 9.89 -15.48
CA PRO A 127 8.73 10.70 -16.50
C PRO A 127 9.95 11.45 -15.96
N PRO A 128 11.08 11.43 -16.68
CA PRO A 128 12.30 12.11 -16.23
C PRO A 128 12.12 13.61 -15.97
N GLU A 129 11.16 14.25 -16.65
CA GLU A 129 10.82 15.66 -16.48
C GLU A 129 10.32 16.00 -15.06
N GLN A 130 9.78 15.00 -14.37
CA GLN A 130 9.34 15.15 -12.97
C GLN A 130 10.51 15.10 -11.98
N LEU A 131 11.70 14.66 -12.41
CA LEU A 131 12.86 14.56 -11.53
C LEU A 131 13.59 15.90 -11.48
N ARG A 132 13.71 16.46 -10.29
CA ARG A 132 14.49 17.67 -10.02
C ARG A 132 15.76 17.31 -9.26
N VAL A 133 16.89 17.69 -9.80
CA VAL A 133 18.19 17.53 -9.17
C VAL A 133 18.91 18.88 -9.11
N LYS A 134 19.91 19.00 -8.25
CA LYS A 134 20.72 20.22 -8.16
C LYS A 134 21.28 20.61 -9.54
N ARG A 135 21.13 21.86 -9.91
CA ARG A 135 21.68 22.41 -11.16
C ARG A 135 23.18 22.17 -11.23
N GLY A 136 23.66 21.69 -12.39
CA GLY A 136 25.06 21.37 -12.61
C GLY A 136 25.55 20.08 -11.97
N TRP A 137 24.62 19.21 -11.51
CA TRP A 137 24.97 17.86 -11.07
C TRP A 137 25.38 17.01 -12.27
N THR A 138 26.61 16.53 -12.30
CA THR A 138 27.20 15.77 -13.43
C THR A 138 27.36 14.29 -13.15
N THR A 139 27.28 13.90 -11.88
CA THR A 139 27.47 12.50 -11.47
C THR A 139 26.16 11.72 -11.57
N PRO A 140 26.14 10.50 -12.14
CA PRO A 140 24.93 9.68 -12.23
C PRO A 140 24.43 9.18 -10.88
N LEU A 141 25.29 9.19 -9.85
CA LEU A 141 24.93 8.77 -8.50
C LEU A 141 24.17 9.88 -7.77
N LEU A 142 22.87 9.70 -7.60
CA LEU A 142 22.02 10.64 -6.86
C LEU A 142 22.21 10.58 -5.35
N LYS A 143 22.90 9.56 -4.83
CA LYS A 143 23.15 9.39 -3.39
C LYS A 143 23.85 10.60 -2.75
N ASP A 144 24.79 11.17 -3.47
CA ASP A 144 25.62 12.28 -2.99
C ASP A 144 25.06 13.65 -3.43
N CYS A 145 23.93 13.64 -4.14
CA CYS A 145 23.28 14.87 -4.58
C CYS A 145 22.57 15.54 -3.39
N PRO A 146 22.90 16.82 -3.07
CA PRO A 146 22.32 17.50 -1.92
C PRO A 146 20.83 17.84 -2.09
N TYR A 147 20.33 17.81 -3.32
CA TYR A 147 18.92 18.08 -3.61
C TYR A 147 18.42 17.16 -4.71
N VAL A 148 17.45 16.33 -4.35
CA VAL A 148 16.69 15.48 -5.27
C VAL A 148 15.21 15.60 -4.89
N ALA A 149 14.38 15.97 -5.85
CA ALA A 149 12.93 16.08 -5.66
C ALA A 149 12.17 15.48 -6.84
N ARG A 150 10.92 15.16 -6.62
CA ARG A 150 9.97 14.76 -7.66
C ARG A 150 8.80 15.73 -7.66
N ASP A 151 8.48 16.27 -8.83
CA ASP A 151 7.27 17.04 -9.04
C ASP A 151 6.09 16.08 -9.25
N MET A 152 5.02 16.25 -8.50
CA MET A 152 3.82 15.45 -8.63
C MET A 152 2.59 16.36 -8.60
N GLU A 153 1.65 16.07 -9.46
CA GLU A 153 0.31 16.64 -9.37
C GLU A 153 -0.48 15.84 -8.33
N VAL A 154 -0.95 16.52 -7.30
CA VAL A 154 -1.67 15.89 -6.19
C VAL A 154 -2.94 16.66 -5.87
N THR A 155 -3.95 15.96 -5.41
CA THR A 155 -5.18 16.60 -4.94
C THR A 155 -5.06 17.03 -3.48
N LEU A 156 -5.95 17.94 -3.05
CA LEU A 156 -6.00 18.36 -1.64
C LEU A 156 -6.26 17.18 -0.68
N SER A 157 -7.02 16.17 -1.14
CA SER A 157 -7.27 14.96 -0.37
C SER A 157 -6.00 14.12 -0.18
N ASP A 158 -5.17 14.02 -1.21
CA ASP A 158 -3.90 13.27 -1.15
C ASP A 158 -2.91 13.94 -0.20
N ILE A 159 -2.82 15.28 -0.24
CA ILE A 159 -1.98 16.06 0.67
C ILE A 159 -2.40 15.84 2.14
N LYS A 160 -3.72 15.82 2.41
CA LYS A 160 -4.23 15.53 3.74
C LYS A 160 -3.95 14.09 4.19
N GLN A 161 -4.05 13.11 3.27
CA GLN A 161 -3.69 11.71 3.55
C GLN A 161 -2.20 11.53 3.85
N MET A 162 -1.33 12.31 3.19
CA MET A 162 0.10 12.34 3.47
C MET A 162 0.44 12.96 4.84
N GLY A 163 -0.55 13.50 5.55
CA GLY A 163 -0.41 14.03 6.91
C GLY A 163 -0.01 15.50 6.97
N PHE A 164 0.04 16.22 5.85
CA PHE A 164 0.29 17.65 5.85
C PHE A 164 -0.92 18.42 6.41
N LYS A 165 -0.67 19.25 7.42
CA LYS A 165 -1.68 20.07 8.07
C LYS A 165 -1.53 21.52 7.63
N GLY A 166 -2.68 22.21 7.50
CA GLY A 166 -2.69 23.66 7.22
C GLY A 166 -2.71 24.03 5.74
N VAL A 167 -2.71 23.06 4.81
CA VAL A 167 -2.85 23.34 3.39
C VAL A 167 -4.32 23.57 3.04
N THR A 168 -4.60 24.71 2.41
CA THR A 168 -5.93 25.13 1.95
C THR A 168 -6.04 25.08 0.44
N ALA A 169 -7.27 25.14 -0.10
CA ALA A 169 -7.47 25.19 -1.53
C ALA A 169 -6.83 26.44 -2.20
N ALA A 170 -6.62 27.51 -1.43
CA ALA A 170 -5.94 28.72 -1.92
C ALA A 170 -4.42 28.54 -2.13
N ASP A 171 -3.83 27.57 -1.46
CA ASP A 171 -2.40 27.23 -1.60
C ASP A 171 -2.12 26.33 -2.80
N LEU A 172 -3.17 25.77 -3.41
CA LEU A 172 -3.07 24.92 -4.59
C LEU A 172 -3.14 25.79 -5.85
N ARG A 173 -2.11 25.70 -6.68
CA ARG A 173 -2.16 26.27 -8.01
C ARG A 173 -3.04 25.40 -8.89
N ALA A 174 -3.94 25.99 -9.67
CA ALA A 174 -4.69 25.25 -10.68
C ALA A 174 -3.69 24.75 -11.75
N SER A 175 -3.90 23.54 -12.26
CA SER A 175 -3.05 22.95 -13.32
C SER A 175 -3.03 23.77 -14.61
N ASP A 176 -4.00 24.67 -14.77
CA ASP A 176 -4.13 25.58 -15.92
C ASP A 176 -3.43 26.93 -15.71
N ASP A 177 -2.71 27.12 -14.59
CA ASP A 177 -1.95 28.35 -14.40
C ASP A 177 -0.72 28.33 -15.34
N PRO A 178 -0.70 29.19 -16.38
CA PRO A 178 0.37 29.19 -17.38
C PRO A 178 1.71 29.71 -16.85
N THR A 179 1.79 30.03 -15.56
CA THR A 179 3.03 30.49 -14.96
C THR A 179 3.98 29.30 -14.81
N PRO A 180 5.03 29.16 -15.65
CA PRO A 180 5.95 28.05 -15.54
C PRO A 180 6.62 28.10 -14.17
N LEU A 181 6.60 26.98 -13.47
CA LEU A 181 7.42 26.73 -12.27
C LEU A 181 8.90 26.99 -12.65
N GLY A 182 9.41 28.17 -12.41
CA GLY A 182 10.79 28.50 -12.77
C GLY A 182 11.05 29.94 -13.18
N GLN A 183 10.06 30.81 -13.17
CA GLN A 183 10.27 32.26 -13.32
C GLN A 183 10.40 32.98 -11.96
N ASP A 184 10.53 32.24 -10.85
CA ASP A 184 10.97 32.87 -9.62
C ASP A 184 12.44 33.26 -9.81
N GLU A 185 12.66 34.57 -9.94
CA GLU A 185 13.99 35.19 -10.14
C GLU A 185 14.97 34.94 -9.00
N ASP A 186 14.52 34.28 -7.91
CA ASP A 186 15.32 33.95 -6.71
C ASP A 186 16.28 32.76 -6.89
N TYR A 187 16.34 32.15 -8.08
CA TYR A 187 17.28 31.05 -8.36
C TYR A 187 18.41 31.47 -9.34
N ARG A 188 18.74 32.74 -9.36
CA ARG A 188 19.95 33.24 -10.07
C ARG A 188 21.19 33.25 -9.19
#